data_f5ab7d8f50e429cbe46078cc22a2382a
#
_entry.id   f5ab7d8f50e429cbe46078cc22a2382a
#
_cell.length_a   1.000
_cell.length_b   1.000
_cell.length_c   1.000
_cell.angle_alpha   90.00
_cell.angle_beta   90.00
_cell.angle_gamma   90.00
#
_symmetry.space_group_name_H-M   'P 1'
#
loop_
_entity.id
_entity.type
_entity.pdbx_description
1 polymer ?
#
loop_
_entity_poly.entity_id
_entity_poly.type
_entity_poly.pdbx_seq_one_letter_code
_entity_poly.pdbx_strand_id
1 'polypeptide(L)'
;MSSASARDTHSIACLLSFGATAVYPWLAFQIILDLTKRGEIAGSPTGNCAKYRKGINKGLLKIISKIGISTISSYRGSQLHEIVGISSEVVDLCFTNTVSRIEGKTFKLLKRQDKKLMEYATSNLSDINPGGLLKFVHGGEYHSYNPDVVETLQRAVKTSSREEFDRYSHHVNNRPSSSLRDHLKIRSSLKPIDLSKVESTKNLSLIHISEPTRLDG
;
A
#
# COMPACT_ATOMS: atom_id res chain seq x y z
N MET A 1 10.71 -15.33 15.38
CA MET A 1 9.74 -14.29 15.76
C MET A 1 8.32 -14.80 15.56
N SER A 2 7.42 -14.64 16.53
CA SER A 2 5.99 -14.96 16.40
C SER A 2 5.19 -13.68 16.35
N SER A 3 4.26 -13.55 15.41
CA SER A 3 3.51 -12.30 15.20
C SER A 3 2.08 -12.59 14.75
N ALA A 4 1.12 -11.84 15.31
CA ALA A 4 -0.26 -11.82 14.84
C ALA A 4 -0.44 -10.89 13.63
N SER A 5 0.37 -9.82 13.53
CA SER A 5 0.23 -8.78 12.52
C SER A 5 0.88 -9.14 11.18
N ALA A 6 1.88 -10.03 11.17
CA ALA A 6 2.60 -10.45 9.97
C ALA A 6 1.76 -11.46 9.16
N ARG A 7 0.87 -10.97 8.31
CA ARG A 7 -0.09 -11.79 7.56
C ARG A 7 0.19 -11.88 6.07
N ASP A 8 0.90 -10.94 5.53
CA ASP A 8 1.18 -10.79 4.10
C ASP A 8 2.68 -10.85 3.79
N THR A 9 2.99 -10.97 2.51
CA THR A 9 4.37 -11.06 2.03
C THR A 9 5.20 -9.83 2.38
N HIS A 10 4.62 -8.63 2.32
CA HIS A 10 5.33 -7.39 2.60
C HIS A 10 5.77 -7.32 4.07
N SER A 11 4.86 -7.58 5.01
CA SER A 11 5.16 -7.60 6.44
C SER A 11 6.27 -8.60 6.78
N ILE A 12 6.23 -9.79 6.19
CA ILE A 12 7.25 -10.81 6.40
C ILE A 12 8.58 -10.40 5.77
N ALA A 13 8.57 -9.79 4.58
CA ALA A 13 9.76 -9.26 3.93
C ALA A 13 10.44 -8.18 4.79
N CYS A 14 9.67 -7.25 5.34
CA CYS A 14 10.18 -6.23 6.26
C CYS A 14 10.84 -6.86 7.51
N LEU A 15 10.17 -7.82 8.15
CA LEU A 15 10.71 -8.48 9.33
C LEU A 15 12.04 -9.20 9.04
N LEU A 16 12.16 -9.88 7.91
CA LEU A 16 13.40 -10.51 7.47
C LEU A 16 14.49 -9.46 7.20
N SER A 17 14.15 -8.38 6.51
CA SER A 17 15.07 -7.27 6.22
C SER A 17 15.59 -6.61 7.50
N PHE A 18 14.79 -6.55 8.55
CA PHE A 18 15.20 -6.08 9.88
C PHE A 18 15.83 -7.16 10.77
N GLY A 19 16.15 -8.33 10.22
CA GLY A 19 17.00 -9.32 10.89
C GLY A 19 16.28 -10.55 11.45
N ALA A 20 14.96 -10.70 11.28
CA ALA A 20 14.28 -11.92 11.70
C ALA A 20 14.83 -13.15 10.97
N THR A 21 15.19 -14.18 11.69
CA THR A 21 15.68 -15.45 11.11
C THR A 21 14.53 -16.33 10.64
N ALA A 22 13.42 -16.32 11.40
CA ALA A 22 12.20 -17.03 11.04
C ALA A 22 10.99 -16.23 11.55
N VAL A 23 9.89 -16.28 10.79
CA VAL A 23 8.62 -15.63 11.14
C VAL A 23 7.53 -16.69 11.23
N TYR A 24 6.81 -16.71 12.35
CA TYR A 24 5.64 -17.54 12.56
C TYR A 24 4.38 -16.67 12.63
N PRO A 25 3.61 -16.56 11.54
CA PRO A 25 2.37 -15.79 11.47
C PRO A 25 1.21 -16.58 12.08
N TRP A 26 1.21 -16.75 13.40
CA TRP A 26 0.32 -17.66 14.09
C TRP A 26 -1.16 -17.35 13.86
N LEU A 27 -1.55 -16.06 13.86
CA LEU A 27 -2.94 -15.67 13.65
C LEU A 27 -3.42 -15.97 12.24
N ALA A 28 -2.57 -15.79 11.21
CA ALA A 28 -2.93 -16.18 9.85
C ALA A 28 -3.22 -17.67 9.74
N PHE A 29 -2.42 -18.51 10.38
CA PHE A 29 -2.68 -19.94 10.43
C PHE A 29 -3.98 -20.28 11.19
N GLN A 30 -4.25 -19.63 12.31
CA GLN A 30 -5.50 -19.82 13.05
C GLN A 30 -6.72 -19.44 12.22
N ILE A 31 -6.67 -18.32 11.52
CA ILE A 31 -7.74 -17.87 10.61
C ILE A 31 -7.97 -18.92 9.50
N ILE A 32 -6.91 -19.42 8.86
CA ILE A 32 -7.02 -20.44 7.80
C ILE A 32 -7.65 -21.72 8.33
N LEU A 33 -7.27 -22.16 9.52
CA LEU A 33 -7.86 -23.32 10.18
C LEU A 33 -9.35 -23.13 10.48
N ASP A 34 -9.72 -21.98 10.99
CA ASP A 34 -11.10 -21.64 11.32
C ASP A 34 -11.98 -21.55 10.05
N LEU A 35 -11.55 -20.82 9.04
CA LEU A 35 -12.26 -20.73 7.76
C LEU A 35 -12.42 -22.09 7.08
N THR A 36 -11.40 -22.96 7.19
CA THR A 36 -11.50 -24.33 6.67
C THR A 36 -12.52 -25.15 7.43
N LYS A 37 -12.55 -25.05 8.77
CA LYS A 37 -13.53 -25.73 9.62
C LYS A 37 -14.97 -25.29 9.35
N ARG A 38 -15.16 -24.01 9.08
CA ARG A 38 -16.48 -23.44 8.72
C ARG A 38 -16.92 -23.79 7.30
N GLY A 39 -16.04 -24.38 6.48
CA GLY A 39 -16.31 -24.70 5.07
C GLY A 39 -16.26 -23.48 4.13
N GLU A 40 -15.79 -22.33 4.61
CA GLU A 40 -15.66 -21.11 3.80
C GLU A 40 -14.53 -21.22 2.77
N ILE A 41 -13.51 -22.02 3.06
CA ILE A 41 -12.45 -22.38 2.11
C ILE A 41 -12.37 -23.91 1.95
N ALA A 42 -12.38 -24.36 0.70
CA ALA A 42 -12.31 -25.79 0.37
C ALA A 42 -10.90 -26.35 0.61
N GLY A 43 -10.86 -27.65 0.97
CA GLY A 43 -9.62 -28.41 1.14
C GLY A 43 -9.35 -28.82 2.57
N SER A 44 -8.17 -29.39 2.83
CA SER A 44 -7.77 -29.78 4.18
C SER A 44 -7.09 -28.63 4.92
N PRO A 45 -7.19 -28.56 6.26
CA PRO A 45 -6.53 -27.54 7.06
C PRO A 45 -5.01 -27.47 6.80
N THR A 46 -4.34 -28.59 6.80
CA THR A 46 -2.90 -28.68 6.52
C THR A 46 -2.56 -28.28 5.09
N GLY A 47 -3.38 -28.68 4.11
CA GLY A 47 -3.23 -28.29 2.70
C GLY A 47 -3.38 -26.80 2.50
N ASN A 48 -4.36 -26.15 3.14
CA ASN A 48 -4.57 -24.72 3.04
C ASN A 48 -3.45 -23.91 3.71
N CYS A 49 -2.95 -24.36 4.87
CA CYS A 49 -1.76 -23.78 5.50
C CYS A 49 -0.51 -23.91 4.60
N ALA A 50 -0.33 -25.05 3.92
CA ALA A 50 0.76 -25.24 2.98
C ALA A 50 0.65 -24.33 1.76
N LYS A 51 -0.57 -24.12 1.21
CA LYS A 51 -0.82 -23.16 0.13
C LYS A 51 -0.48 -21.72 0.53
N TYR A 52 -0.89 -21.31 1.72
CA TYR A 52 -0.55 -20.00 2.27
C TYR A 52 0.96 -19.81 2.36
N ARG A 53 1.68 -20.76 3.00
CA ARG A 53 3.15 -20.73 3.08
C ARG A 53 3.80 -20.67 1.71
N LYS A 54 3.33 -21.46 0.75
CA LYS A 54 3.83 -21.45 -0.64
C LYS A 54 3.62 -20.08 -1.30
N GLY A 55 2.46 -19.44 -1.06
CA GLY A 55 2.17 -18.10 -1.56
C GLY A 55 3.12 -17.05 -1.01
N ILE A 56 3.35 -17.05 0.32
CA ILE A 56 4.31 -16.16 0.97
C ILE A 56 5.72 -16.37 0.43
N ASN A 57 6.18 -17.62 0.34
CA ASN A 57 7.52 -17.93 -0.19
C ASN A 57 7.69 -17.45 -1.62
N LYS A 58 6.70 -17.66 -2.49
CA LYS A 58 6.72 -17.17 -3.87
C LYS A 58 6.79 -15.63 -3.92
N GLY A 59 6.05 -14.96 -3.05
CA GLY A 59 6.11 -13.51 -2.93
C GLY A 59 7.47 -12.99 -2.46
N LEU A 60 8.07 -13.62 -1.47
CA LEU A 60 9.42 -13.29 -0.98
C LEU A 60 10.48 -13.46 -2.09
N LEU A 61 10.45 -14.57 -2.79
CA LEU A 61 11.37 -14.80 -3.92
C LEU A 61 11.22 -13.74 -5.00
N LYS A 62 9.99 -13.30 -5.28
CA LYS A 62 9.75 -12.21 -6.23
C LYS A 62 10.33 -10.87 -5.75
N ILE A 63 10.20 -10.53 -4.47
CA ILE A 63 10.78 -9.32 -3.88
C ILE A 63 12.30 -9.36 -3.96
N ILE A 64 12.92 -10.45 -3.52
CA ILE A 64 14.36 -10.65 -3.51
C ILE A 64 14.92 -10.58 -4.93
N SER A 65 14.28 -11.24 -5.88
CA SER A 65 14.65 -11.22 -7.30
C SER A 65 14.63 -9.81 -7.89
N LYS A 66 13.61 -9.01 -7.57
CA LYS A 66 13.53 -7.61 -8.05
C LYS A 66 14.60 -6.70 -7.45
N ILE A 67 15.05 -7.00 -6.25
CA ILE A 67 16.13 -6.25 -5.58
C ILE A 67 17.52 -6.73 -6.08
N GLY A 68 17.57 -7.87 -6.76
CA GLY A 68 18.82 -8.45 -7.27
C GLY A 68 19.59 -9.28 -6.24
N ILE A 69 18.93 -9.72 -5.17
CA ILE A 69 19.53 -10.56 -4.13
C ILE A 69 19.17 -12.03 -4.40
N SER A 70 20.16 -12.91 -4.46
CA SER A 70 19.97 -14.33 -4.78
C SER A 70 19.75 -15.23 -3.57
N THR A 71 20.14 -14.81 -2.38
CA THR A 71 20.06 -15.62 -1.14
C THR A 71 19.35 -14.90 -0.02
N ILE A 72 18.58 -15.64 0.77
CA ILE A 72 17.86 -15.08 1.92
C ILE A 72 18.83 -14.58 3.01
N SER A 73 20.00 -15.19 3.15
CA SER A 73 21.03 -14.77 4.10
C SER A 73 21.54 -13.36 3.81
N SER A 74 21.67 -12.99 2.55
CA SER A 74 22.08 -11.64 2.13
C SER A 74 20.95 -10.62 2.27
N TYR A 75 19.70 -11.06 2.24
CA TYR A 75 18.54 -10.20 2.44
C TYR A 75 18.26 -9.93 3.93
N ARG A 76 18.53 -10.90 4.79
CA ARG A 76 18.30 -10.79 6.22
C ARG A 76 19.20 -9.71 6.85
N GLY A 77 18.61 -8.75 7.54
CA GLY A 77 19.32 -7.64 8.15
C GLY A 77 19.83 -6.59 7.16
N SER A 78 19.39 -6.64 5.91
CA SER A 78 19.83 -5.72 4.86
C SER A 78 19.30 -4.29 5.04
N GLN A 79 18.22 -4.09 5.80
CA GLN A 79 17.58 -2.79 6.06
C GLN A 79 17.31 -1.98 4.78
N LEU A 80 16.92 -2.65 3.69
CA LEU A 80 16.68 -2.04 2.37
C LEU A 80 15.35 -1.26 2.30
N HIS A 81 14.64 -1.13 3.41
CA HIS A 81 13.39 -0.40 3.49
C HIS A 81 13.62 1.00 4.05
N GLU A 82 12.90 1.96 3.53
CA GLU A 82 12.80 3.30 4.06
C GLU A 82 11.58 3.40 4.99
N ILE A 83 11.73 4.07 6.12
CA ILE A 83 10.64 4.32 7.06
C ILE A 83 9.93 5.60 6.64
N VAL A 84 8.60 5.55 6.62
CA VAL A 84 7.75 6.68 6.28
C VAL A 84 6.69 6.88 7.36
N GLY A 85 6.58 8.10 7.87
CA GLY A 85 5.51 8.47 8.79
C GLY A 85 5.73 8.00 10.23
N ILE A 86 6.98 7.82 10.65
CA ILE A 86 7.38 7.54 12.04
C ILE A 86 8.39 8.61 12.48
N SER A 87 8.25 9.13 13.70
CA SER A 87 9.13 10.16 14.23
C SER A 87 10.56 9.66 14.42
N SER A 88 11.54 10.57 14.31
CA SER A 88 12.95 10.28 14.55
C SER A 88 13.19 9.67 15.92
N GLU A 89 12.50 10.12 16.98
CA GLU A 89 12.56 9.53 18.32
C GLU A 89 12.35 8.01 18.31
N VAL A 90 11.37 7.52 17.53
CA VAL A 90 11.07 6.09 17.42
C VAL A 90 12.08 5.39 16.51
N VAL A 91 12.47 6.04 15.40
CA VAL A 91 13.43 5.48 14.44
C VAL A 91 14.79 5.29 15.05
N ASP A 92 15.31 6.28 15.75
CA ASP A 92 16.64 6.23 16.39
C ASP A 92 16.72 5.13 17.45
N LEU A 93 15.64 4.93 18.21
CA LEU A 93 15.59 3.91 19.24
C LEU A 93 15.36 2.49 18.70
N CYS A 94 14.44 2.33 17.74
CA CYS A 94 13.95 1.02 17.31
C CYS A 94 14.52 0.55 15.97
N PHE A 95 14.99 1.46 15.13
CA PHE A 95 15.40 1.20 13.75
C PHE A 95 16.71 1.91 13.41
N THR A 96 17.68 1.80 14.28
CA THR A 96 18.98 2.46 14.14
C THR A 96 19.57 2.29 12.73
N ASN A 97 20.07 3.39 12.17
CA ASN A 97 20.63 3.47 10.81
C ASN A 97 19.63 3.24 9.66
N THR A 98 18.34 3.18 9.93
CA THR A 98 17.33 3.10 8.86
C THR A 98 16.96 4.50 8.39
N VAL A 99 16.91 4.68 7.06
CA VAL A 99 16.56 5.97 6.45
C VAL A 99 15.09 6.30 6.71
N SER A 100 14.83 7.50 7.25
CA SER A 100 13.49 8.06 7.42
C SER A 100 13.52 9.54 7.07
N ARG A 101 12.83 9.93 6.00
CA ARG A 101 12.78 11.31 5.50
C ARG A 101 11.47 12.01 5.83
N ILE A 102 10.47 11.26 6.23
CA ILE A 102 9.11 11.77 6.51
C ILE A 102 8.75 11.40 7.92
N GLU A 103 8.72 12.43 8.77
CA GLU A 103 8.31 12.35 10.16
C GLU A 103 6.84 11.93 10.31
N GLY A 104 6.45 11.53 11.52
CA GLY A 104 5.06 11.14 11.76
C GLY A 104 4.78 10.67 13.19
N LYS A 105 4.37 9.42 13.35
CA LYS A 105 3.87 8.88 14.62
C LYS A 105 4.96 8.78 15.67
N THR A 106 4.74 9.48 16.78
CA THR A 106 5.53 9.35 18.02
C THR A 106 5.07 8.13 18.83
N PHE A 107 5.84 7.72 19.84
CA PHE A 107 5.42 6.68 20.78
C PHE A 107 4.04 6.95 21.40
N LYS A 108 3.75 8.22 21.71
CA LYS A 108 2.44 8.62 22.26
C LYS A 108 1.29 8.33 21.28
N LEU A 109 1.49 8.60 19.99
CA LEU A 109 0.49 8.33 18.95
C LEU A 109 0.35 6.83 18.68
N LEU A 110 1.44 6.08 18.66
CA LEU A 110 1.41 4.61 18.53
C LEU A 110 0.63 3.99 19.69
N LYS A 111 0.95 4.35 20.94
CA LYS A 111 0.21 3.89 22.13
C LYS A 111 -1.29 4.21 22.05
N ARG A 112 -1.64 5.42 21.62
CA ARG A 112 -3.05 5.82 21.46
C ARG A 112 -3.77 5.00 20.40
N GLN A 113 -3.08 4.66 19.30
CA GLN A 113 -3.62 3.82 18.24
C GLN A 113 -3.88 2.39 18.72
N ASP A 114 -2.91 1.80 19.40
CA ASP A 114 -3.04 0.46 19.98
C ASP A 114 -4.17 0.38 21.02
N LYS A 115 -4.26 1.40 21.88
CA LYS A 115 -5.36 1.50 22.86
C LYS A 115 -6.71 1.54 22.17
N LYS A 116 -6.90 2.35 21.13
CA LYS A 116 -8.15 2.40 20.36
C LYS A 116 -8.49 1.06 19.71
N LEU A 117 -7.49 0.38 19.14
CA LEU A 117 -7.68 -0.93 18.53
C LEU A 117 -8.12 -1.97 19.57
N MET A 118 -7.51 -1.93 20.75
CA MET A 118 -7.86 -2.81 21.88
C MET A 118 -9.28 -2.54 22.41
N GLU A 119 -9.64 -1.27 22.58
CA GLU A 119 -10.99 -0.85 22.98
C GLU A 119 -12.03 -1.32 21.95
N TYR A 120 -11.75 -1.15 20.66
CA TYR A 120 -12.60 -1.66 19.59
C TYR A 120 -12.74 -3.18 19.63
N ALA A 121 -11.65 -3.91 19.77
CA ALA A 121 -11.63 -5.37 19.80
C ALA A 121 -12.38 -5.95 21.02
N THR A 122 -12.44 -5.23 22.14
CA THR A 122 -13.12 -5.67 23.36
C THR A 122 -14.57 -5.23 23.43
N SER A 123 -14.96 -4.15 22.76
CA SER A 123 -16.32 -3.60 22.78
C SER A 123 -17.24 -4.22 21.73
N ASN A 124 -16.72 -4.64 20.59
CA ASN A 124 -17.48 -5.21 19.48
C ASN A 124 -17.23 -6.72 19.39
N LEU A 125 -18.04 -7.49 20.10
CA LEU A 125 -18.03 -8.97 20.00
C LEU A 125 -18.80 -9.51 18.79
N SER A 126 -19.39 -8.65 17.96
CA SER A 126 -20.11 -9.00 16.74
C SER A 126 -19.23 -8.82 15.49
N ASP A 127 -19.78 -9.09 14.36
CA ASP A 127 -19.14 -9.25 13.05
C ASP A 127 -17.91 -8.39 12.75
N ILE A 128 -16.88 -9.05 12.25
CA ILE A 128 -15.67 -8.40 11.77
C ILE A 128 -16.02 -7.59 10.53
N ASN A 129 -15.92 -6.27 10.62
CA ASN A 129 -16.03 -5.39 9.47
C ASN A 129 -14.76 -5.55 8.59
N PRO A 130 -14.91 -5.99 7.32
CA PRO A 130 -13.77 -6.16 6.41
C PRO A 130 -13.03 -4.84 6.11
N GLY A 131 -13.59 -3.68 6.46
CA GLY A 131 -12.96 -2.37 6.34
C GLY A 131 -12.78 -1.85 4.91
N GLY A 132 -12.93 -2.68 3.91
CA GLY A 132 -12.84 -2.29 2.51
C GLY A 132 -11.42 -2.06 1.97
N LEU A 133 -10.38 -2.58 2.64
CA LEU A 133 -8.99 -2.34 2.23
C LEU A 133 -8.65 -2.93 0.84
N LEU A 134 -9.10 -4.14 0.54
CA LEU A 134 -8.79 -4.83 -0.72
C LEU A 134 -9.88 -4.67 -1.78
N LYS A 135 -11.13 -4.58 -1.34
CA LYS A 135 -12.29 -4.37 -2.22
C LYS A 135 -13.09 -3.21 -1.66
N PHE A 136 -13.64 -2.39 -2.55
CA PHE A 136 -14.51 -1.30 -2.16
C PHE A 136 -15.69 -1.80 -1.33
N VAL A 137 -15.92 -1.15 -0.18
CA VAL A 137 -17.09 -1.33 0.68
C VAL A 137 -17.61 0.04 1.04
N HIS A 138 -18.92 0.24 0.94
CA HIS A 138 -19.55 1.51 1.36
C HIS A 138 -19.25 1.79 2.85
N GLY A 139 -18.78 3.01 3.14
CA GLY A 139 -18.38 3.40 4.49
C GLY A 139 -17.07 2.80 5.00
N GLY A 140 -16.35 2.06 4.16
CA GLY A 140 -15.02 1.53 4.44
C GLY A 140 -13.88 2.43 3.98
N GLU A 141 -12.72 1.82 3.71
CA GLU A 141 -11.52 2.52 3.22
C GLU A 141 -11.79 3.22 1.88
N TYR A 142 -11.27 4.43 1.74
CA TYR A 142 -11.45 5.20 0.51
C TYR A 142 -10.55 4.66 -0.61
N HIS A 143 -11.14 4.40 -1.77
CA HIS A 143 -10.44 4.03 -2.98
C HIS A 143 -10.48 5.15 -4.01
N SER A 144 -9.34 5.50 -4.61
CA SER A 144 -9.27 6.54 -5.65
C SER A 144 -10.13 6.22 -6.89
N TYR A 145 -10.30 4.93 -7.18
CA TYR A 145 -11.18 4.42 -8.23
C TYR A 145 -12.41 3.77 -7.60
N ASN A 146 -13.22 4.58 -6.93
CA ASN A 146 -14.49 4.15 -6.37
C ASN A 146 -15.63 4.24 -7.41
N PRO A 147 -16.81 3.68 -7.13
CA PRO A 147 -17.94 3.71 -8.06
C PRO A 147 -18.34 5.11 -8.54
N ASP A 148 -18.34 6.12 -7.66
CA ASP A 148 -18.76 7.47 -8.01
C ASP A 148 -17.82 8.13 -9.03
N VAL A 149 -16.50 7.93 -8.86
CA VAL A 149 -15.47 8.40 -9.80
C VAL A 149 -15.61 7.72 -11.14
N VAL A 150 -15.79 6.40 -11.16
CA VAL A 150 -15.90 5.63 -12.40
C VAL A 150 -17.21 5.96 -13.15
N GLU A 151 -18.32 6.01 -12.44
CA GLU A 151 -19.64 6.28 -13.03
C GLU A 151 -19.72 7.69 -13.63
N THR A 152 -19.27 8.70 -12.90
CA THR A 152 -19.28 10.09 -13.40
C THR A 152 -18.39 10.27 -14.62
N LEU A 153 -17.20 9.65 -14.65
CA LEU A 153 -16.33 9.67 -15.83
C LEU A 153 -16.99 8.98 -17.04
N GLN A 154 -17.54 7.78 -16.84
CA GLN A 154 -18.22 7.05 -17.91
C GLN A 154 -19.42 7.82 -18.44
N ARG A 155 -20.17 8.47 -17.56
CA ARG A 155 -21.32 9.29 -17.95
C ARG A 155 -20.88 10.51 -18.74
N ALA A 156 -19.85 11.23 -18.26
CA ALA A 156 -19.27 12.38 -18.97
C ALA A 156 -18.84 12.02 -20.40
N VAL A 157 -18.17 10.88 -20.58
CA VAL A 157 -17.71 10.40 -21.89
C VAL A 157 -18.88 10.01 -22.80
N LYS A 158 -19.87 9.26 -22.27
CA LYS A 158 -21.02 8.78 -23.06
C LYS A 158 -21.93 9.91 -23.50
N THR A 159 -22.14 10.92 -22.66
CA THR A 159 -23.06 12.02 -22.94
C THR A 159 -22.38 13.27 -23.48
N SER A 160 -21.02 13.29 -23.49
CA SER A 160 -20.22 14.48 -23.80
C SER A 160 -20.61 15.70 -22.95
N SER A 161 -21.08 15.43 -21.72
CA SER A 161 -21.58 16.44 -20.81
C SER A 161 -20.45 17.08 -20.01
N ARG A 162 -20.34 18.41 -20.10
CA ARG A 162 -19.41 19.20 -19.30
C ARG A 162 -19.76 19.14 -17.81
N GLU A 163 -21.03 19.14 -17.46
CA GLU A 163 -21.48 19.06 -16.07
C GLU A 163 -21.06 17.76 -15.40
N GLU A 164 -21.19 16.61 -16.08
CA GLU A 164 -20.73 15.31 -15.56
C GLU A 164 -19.21 15.27 -15.46
N PHE A 165 -18.48 15.92 -16.36
CA PHE A 165 -17.02 16.04 -16.23
C PHE A 165 -16.61 16.92 -15.05
N ASP A 166 -17.33 17.99 -14.77
CA ASP A 166 -17.07 18.83 -13.61
C ASP A 166 -17.38 18.09 -12.29
N ARG A 167 -18.41 17.25 -12.26
CA ARG A 167 -18.67 16.33 -11.11
C ARG A 167 -17.53 15.34 -10.92
N TYR A 168 -17.08 14.70 -11.99
CA TYR A 168 -15.90 13.82 -11.95
C TYR A 168 -14.68 14.55 -11.41
N SER A 169 -14.39 15.74 -11.92
CA SER A 169 -13.28 16.57 -11.49
C SER A 169 -13.38 16.93 -10.01
N HIS A 170 -14.60 17.22 -9.51
CA HIS A 170 -14.84 17.45 -8.10
C HIS A 170 -14.51 16.23 -7.25
N HIS A 171 -14.98 15.03 -7.63
CA HIS A 171 -14.69 13.79 -6.90
C HIS A 171 -13.18 13.48 -6.85
N VAL A 172 -12.45 13.74 -7.93
CA VAL A 172 -11.00 13.48 -7.99
C VAL A 172 -10.19 14.50 -7.20
N ASN A 173 -10.55 15.79 -7.29
CA ASN A 173 -9.75 16.87 -6.71
C ASN A 173 -10.05 17.12 -5.22
N ASN A 174 -11.26 16.83 -4.76
CA ASN A 174 -11.70 17.04 -3.37
C ASN A 174 -11.82 15.73 -2.57
N ARG A 175 -11.10 14.71 -2.98
CA ARG A 175 -11.08 13.42 -2.30
C ARG A 175 -10.28 13.46 -1.00
N PRO A 176 -10.54 12.55 -0.06
CA PRO A 176 -9.66 12.33 1.07
C PRO A 176 -8.24 11.93 0.61
N SER A 177 -7.23 12.36 1.35
CA SER A 177 -5.84 11.96 1.07
C SER A 177 -5.69 10.45 1.18
N SER A 178 -5.33 9.79 0.10
CA SER A 178 -5.18 8.32 0.01
C SER A 178 -3.75 7.89 -0.29
N SER A 179 -2.85 8.81 -0.61
CA SER A 179 -1.45 8.55 -0.90
C SER A 179 -0.54 9.65 -0.34
N LEU A 180 0.74 9.37 -0.19
CA LEU A 180 1.73 10.38 0.24
C LEU A 180 1.74 11.60 -0.67
N ARG A 181 1.53 11.40 -1.96
CA ARG A 181 1.47 12.47 -2.95
C ARG A 181 0.40 13.51 -2.63
N ASP A 182 -0.72 13.11 -2.05
CA ASP A 182 -1.83 14.01 -1.71
C ASP A 182 -1.48 14.99 -0.58
N HIS A 183 -0.43 14.71 0.18
CA HIS A 183 0.10 15.59 1.22
C HIS A 183 1.20 16.55 0.71
N LEU A 184 1.63 16.39 -0.53
CA LEU A 184 2.64 17.23 -1.14
C LEU A 184 2.00 18.41 -1.87
N LYS A 185 2.66 19.57 -1.83
CA LYS A 185 2.27 20.75 -2.59
C LYS A 185 3.36 21.12 -3.58
N ILE A 186 2.95 21.53 -4.77
CA ILE A 186 3.89 22.08 -5.75
C ILE A 186 4.40 23.42 -5.20
N ARG A 187 5.72 23.53 -5.09
CA ARG A 187 6.35 24.80 -4.72
C ARG A 187 6.40 25.70 -5.94
N SER A 188 5.81 26.89 -5.84
CA SER A 188 5.91 27.90 -6.88
C SER A 188 7.36 28.35 -7.06
N SER A 189 7.78 28.55 -8.29
CA SER A 189 9.11 29.09 -8.60
C SER A 189 9.17 30.56 -8.15
N LEU A 190 10.33 30.98 -7.60
CA LEU A 190 10.63 32.38 -7.31
C LEU A 190 10.79 33.22 -8.59
N LYS A 191 11.12 32.55 -9.71
CA LYS A 191 11.25 33.16 -11.03
C LYS A 191 10.41 32.35 -12.02
N PRO A 192 9.09 32.58 -12.10
CA PRO A 192 8.25 31.88 -13.07
C PRO A 192 8.65 32.27 -14.48
N ILE A 193 8.61 31.32 -15.40
CA ILE A 193 8.78 31.59 -16.82
C ILE A 193 7.46 32.08 -17.43
N ASP A 194 7.56 32.93 -18.44
CA ASP A 194 6.39 33.39 -19.19
C ASP A 194 5.72 32.21 -19.90
N LEU A 195 4.37 32.19 -19.92
CA LEU A 195 3.61 31.14 -20.57
C LEU A 195 3.91 31.01 -22.07
N SER A 196 4.29 32.12 -22.73
CA SER A 196 4.69 32.11 -24.14
C SER A 196 5.97 31.31 -24.41
N LYS A 197 6.79 31.07 -23.37
CA LYS A 197 8.03 30.28 -23.44
C LYS A 197 7.80 28.81 -23.11
N VAL A 198 6.61 28.42 -22.71
CA VAL A 198 6.23 27.03 -22.43
C VAL A 198 5.80 26.37 -23.74
N GLU A 199 6.34 25.19 -24.03
CA GLU A 199 5.95 24.44 -25.22
C GLU A 199 4.47 24.13 -25.22
N SER A 200 3.85 24.23 -26.40
CA SER A 200 2.45 23.89 -26.57
C SER A 200 2.17 22.41 -26.32
N THR A 201 0.96 22.09 -25.86
CA THR A 201 0.52 20.70 -25.68
C THR A 201 0.69 19.87 -26.96
N LYS A 202 0.50 20.51 -28.13
CA LYS A 202 0.69 19.85 -29.42
C LYS A 202 2.14 19.43 -29.64
N ASN A 203 3.10 20.27 -29.31
CA ASN A 203 4.53 19.95 -29.44
C ASN A 203 4.94 18.86 -28.46
N LEU A 204 4.48 18.92 -27.21
CA LEU A 204 4.74 17.91 -26.20
C LEU A 204 4.15 16.54 -26.60
N SER A 205 2.95 16.50 -27.19
CA SER A 205 2.35 15.25 -27.64
C SER A 205 3.12 14.59 -28.78
N LEU A 206 3.77 15.36 -29.65
CA LEU A 206 4.59 14.84 -30.74
C LEU A 206 5.91 14.23 -30.24
N ILE A 207 6.50 14.77 -29.16
CA ILE A 207 7.70 14.22 -28.54
C ILE A 207 7.47 12.83 -27.95
N HIS A 208 6.25 12.56 -27.45
CA HIS A 208 5.89 11.28 -26.84
C HIS A 208 5.34 10.24 -27.84
N ILE A 209 5.16 10.59 -29.10
CA ILE A 209 4.87 9.66 -30.22
C ILE A 209 6.17 9.13 -30.84
N SER A 210 7.28 9.14 -30.14
CA SER A 210 8.45 8.40 -30.59
C SER A 210 8.12 6.91 -30.54
N GLU A 211 8.15 6.25 -31.68
CA GLU A 211 8.16 4.79 -31.75
C GLU A 211 9.23 4.27 -30.79
N PRO A 212 8.94 3.20 -30.03
CA PRO A 212 10.00 2.55 -29.26
C PRO A 212 11.07 2.14 -30.27
N THR A 213 12.22 2.78 -30.21
CA THR A 213 13.40 2.36 -30.96
C THR A 213 13.68 0.94 -30.51
N ARG A 214 13.23 -0.04 -31.29
CA ARG A 214 13.71 -1.40 -31.21
C ARG A 214 15.20 -1.31 -31.51
N LEU A 215 16.00 -1.46 -30.49
CA LEU A 215 17.41 -1.83 -30.68
C LEU A 215 17.39 -3.26 -31.18
N ASP A 216 17.29 -3.42 -32.50
CA ASP A 216 17.61 -4.67 -33.18
C ASP A 216 19.14 -4.79 -33.09
N GLY A 217 19.60 -5.54 -32.09
CA GLY A 217 20.98 -5.95 -31.93
C GLY A 217 21.02 -7.41 -31.52
#